data_3cdd9edc3c95a8c9715fabbfe5669ae6
#
_entry.id   3cdd9edc3c95a8c9715fabbfe5669ae6
#
_cell.length_a   1.000
_cell.length_b   1.000
_cell.length_c   1.000
_cell.angle_alpha   90.00
_cell.angle_beta   90.00
_cell.angle_gamma   90.00
#
_symmetry.space_group_name_H-M   'P 1'
#
loop_
_entity.id
_entity.type
_entity.pdbx_description
1 polymer ?
#
loop_
_entity_poly.entity_id
_entity_poly.type
_entity_poly.pdbx_seq_one_letter_code
_entity_poly.pdbx_strand_id
1 'polypeptide(L)'
;MFIFLALTAWVVYLGVEKGIEKYSRILMPILLILIIGIAIFSLTLSYETEDGTVRTGLHGLAVYLIPNVEGLTVKRFLEILLDAMSQLFFSLSVSMGIMITYGSYVKDDVNLSKSINQIEIFDTGVAFLSGLMIIPAVFVFLGTDGMTSGPSLTFLSLPKVFASMGAAGRFVGIAFFLMLGFAALTSCVSVMETLVANCMELFHKSRKKMCVIIGTYSLVTAVIICLGYNVFYFDLKLPNGSVGQLLDLADYISNSFLMPFISLLTSILIGWVIGPKWITDEVTKNGESFKREKLYGILMRYVVPVVMLVLFFMSTGLWDIIF
;
A
#
# COMPACT_ATOMS: atom_id res chain seq x y z
N MET A 1 -12.08 3.93 -15.65
CA MET A 1 -10.77 4.60 -15.76
C MET A 1 -10.92 6.12 -15.92
N PHE A 2 -11.47 6.65 -17.02
CA PHE A 2 -11.54 8.10 -17.31
C PHE A 2 -12.17 8.93 -16.18
N ILE A 3 -13.34 8.53 -15.67
CA ILE A 3 -14.04 9.22 -14.58
C ILE A 3 -13.17 9.23 -13.32
N PHE A 4 -12.52 8.13 -13.00
CA PHE A 4 -11.68 8.00 -11.81
C PHE A 4 -10.46 8.93 -11.88
N LEU A 5 -9.75 8.94 -13.02
CA LEU A 5 -8.60 9.84 -13.24
C LEU A 5 -9.02 11.31 -13.28
N ALA A 6 -10.18 11.63 -13.89
CA ALA A 6 -10.70 12.99 -13.89
C ALA A 6 -11.06 13.46 -12.47
N LEU A 7 -11.64 12.58 -11.64
CA LEU A 7 -11.94 12.87 -10.24
C LEU A 7 -10.67 13.08 -9.42
N THR A 8 -9.65 12.23 -9.61
CA THR A 8 -8.32 12.38 -8.99
C THR A 8 -7.71 13.74 -9.35
N ALA A 9 -7.65 14.06 -10.65
CA ALA A 9 -7.10 15.32 -11.13
C ALA A 9 -7.88 16.54 -10.62
N TRP A 10 -9.19 16.44 -10.53
CA TRP A 10 -10.04 17.50 -9.99
C TRP A 10 -9.77 17.77 -8.50
N VAL A 11 -9.64 16.72 -7.68
CA VAL A 11 -9.32 16.87 -6.26
C VAL A 11 -7.97 17.55 -6.08
N VAL A 12 -6.94 17.13 -6.82
CA VAL A 12 -5.60 17.74 -6.79
C VAL A 12 -5.62 19.18 -7.30
N TYR A 13 -6.41 19.46 -8.34
CA TYR A 13 -6.58 20.81 -8.88
C TYR A 13 -7.14 21.82 -7.86
N LEU A 14 -8.06 21.38 -6.98
CA LEU A 14 -8.62 22.21 -5.92
C LEU A 14 -7.59 22.62 -4.84
N GLY A 15 -6.46 21.91 -4.78
CA GLY A 15 -5.37 22.18 -3.83
C GLY A 15 -5.47 21.37 -2.54
N VAL A 16 -4.50 21.59 -1.64
CA VAL A 16 -4.34 20.77 -0.43
C VAL A 16 -5.54 20.95 0.50
N GLU A 17 -5.85 22.15 0.93
CA GLU A 17 -6.91 22.41 1.94
C GLU A 17 -8.32 22.13 1.41
N LYS A 18 -8.66 22.64 0.21
CA LYS A 18 -10.01 22.55 -0.37
C LYS A 18 -10.28 21.24 -1.10
N GLY A 19 -9.24 20.57 -1.55
CA GLY A 19 -9.30 19.30 -2.25
C GLY A 19 -8.90 18.15 -1.32
N ILE A 20 -7.63 17.88 -1.21
CA ILE A 20 -7.07 16.68 -0.58
C ILE A 20 -7.55 16.53 0.86
N GLU A 21 -7.34 17.53 1.71
CA GLU A 21 -7.69 17.46 3.13
C GLU A 21 -9.21 17.32 3.33
N LYS A 22 -9.99 18.13 2.61
CA LYS A 22 -11.46 18.11 2.73
C LYS A 22 -12.05 16.75 2.35
N TYR A 23 -11.64 16.19 1.21
CA TYR A 23 -12.17 14.90 0.73
C TYR A 23 -11.65 13.73 1.57
N SER A 24 -10.38 13.72 1.95
CA SER A 24 -9.82 12.70 2.83
C SER A 24 -10.51 12.68 4.20
N ARG A 25 -10.81 13.84 4.78
CA ARG A 25 -11.53 13.96 6.05
C ARG A 25 -12.94 13.32 6.02
N ILE A 26 -13.58 13.28 4.85
CA ILE A 26 -14.89 12.65 4.66
C ILE A 26 -14.74 11.17 4.30
N LEU A 27 -13.84 10.84 3.36
CA LEU A 27 -13.70 9.49 2.83
C LEU A 27 -13.11 8.51 3.84
N MET A 28 -12.11 8.94 4.64
CA MET A 28 -11.44 8.05 5.59
C MET A 28 -12.36 7.49 6.69
N PRO A 29 -13.22 8.29 7.38
CA PRO A 29 -14.17 7.73 8.32
C PRO A 29 -15.19 6.79 7.68
N ILE A 30 -15.67 7.10 6.46
CA ILE A 30 -16.59 6.23 5.72
C ILE A 30 -15.91 4.89 5.42
N LEU A 31 -14.67 4.93 4.93
CA LEU A 31 -13.86 3.74 4.66
C LEU A 31 -13.70 2.89 5.93
N LEU A 32 -13.36 3.51 7.05
CA LEU A 32 -13.19 2.79 8.33
C LEU A 32 -14.49 2.13 8.80
N ILE A 33 -15.62 2.82 8.69
CA ILE A 33 -16.94 2.26 9.04
C ILE A 33 -17.26 1.06 8.14
N LEU A 34 -17.00 1.16 6.84
CA LEU A 34 -17.23 0.06 5.89
C LEU A 34 -16.34 -1.15 6.19
N ILE A 35 -15.05 -0.94 6.47
CA ILE A 35 -14.13 -2.02 6.85
C ILE A 35 -14.64 -2.74 8.11
N ILE A 36 -14.95 -1.99 9.17
CA ILE A 36 -15.44 -2.55 10.43
C ILE A 36 -16.76 -3.31 10.21
N GLY A 37 -17.69 -2.72 9.48
CA GLY A 37 -18.98 -3.36 9.19
C GLY A 37 -18.83 -4.69 8.43
N ILE A 38 -18.02 -4.72 7.39
CA ILE A 38 -17.78 -5.93 6.61
C ILE A 38 -16.96 -6.95 7.43
N ALA A 39 -16.00 -6.51 8.25
CA ALA A 39 -15.22 -7.40 9.12
C ALA A 39 -16.13 -8.10 10.14
N ILE A 40 -17.01 -7.36 10.82
CA ILE A 40 -17.99 -7.95 11.75
C ILE A 40 -18.88 -8.94 11.00
N PHE A 41 -19.41 -8.56 9.84
CA PHE A 41 -20.23 -9.44 9.04
C PHE A 41 -19.49 -10.71 8.62
N SER A 42 -18.23 -10.62 8.22
CA SER A 42 -17.37 -11.74 7.84
C SER A 42 -17.25 -12.80 8.96
N LEU A 43 -17.20 -12.36 10.22
CA LEU A 43 -17.14 -13.27 11.38
C LEU A 43 -18.45 -14.00 11.65
N THR A 44 -19.58 -13.48 11.19
CA THR A 44 -20.90 -14.14 11.36
C THR A 44 -21.22 -15.17 10.28
N LEU A 45 -20.37 -15.29 9.27
CA LEU A 45 -20.58 -16.20 8.14
C LEU A 45 -20.44 -17.66 8.57
N SER A 46 -21.26 -18.50 7.99
CA SER A 46 -21.17 -19.97 8.06
C SER A 46 -21.57 -20.59 6.73
N TYR A 47 -20.88 -21.64 6.32
CA TYR A 47 -21.14 -22.37 5.10
C TYR A 47 -20.87 -23.84 5.31
N GLU A 48 -21.81 -24.68 4.90
CA GLU A 48 -21.67 -26.14 4.88
C GLU A 48 -21.15 -26.57 3.51
N THR A 49 -19.99 -27.24 3.52
CA THR A 49 -19.35 -27.75 2.31
C THR A 49 -20.06 -29.03 1.81
N GLU A 50 -19.84 -29.39 0.57
CA GLU A 50 -20.40 -30.64 -0.02
C GLU A 50 -20.00 -31.89 0.78
N ASP A 51 -18.89 -31.87 1.50
CA ASP A 51 -18.40 -32.92 2.38
C ASP A 51 -19.08 -32.95 3.76
N GLY A 52 -20.09 -32.11 4.00
CA GLY A 52 -20.79 -31.99 5.29
C GLY A 52 -19.99 -31.27 6.39
N THR A 53 -18.84 -30.69 6.09
CA THR A 53 -18.08 -29.88 7.07
C THR A 53 -18.61 -28.47 7.13
N VAL A 54 -18.84 -27.96 8.36
CA VAL A 54 -19.29 -26.56 8.56
C VAL A 54 -18.08 -25.66 8.76
N ARG A 55 -17.86 -24.74 7.86
CA ARG A 55 -16.85 -23.68 7.98
C ARG A 55 -17.50 -22.42 8.51
N THR A 56 -16.90 -21.79 9.50
CA THR A 56 -17.41 -20.55 10.12
C THR A 56 -16.40 -19.42 10.05
N GLY A 57 -16.89 -18.18 10.10
CA GLY A 57 -16.02 -16.99 10.16
C GLY A 57 -15.07 -17.02 11.36
N LEU A 58 -15.47 -17.62 12.48
CA LEU A 58 -14.60 -17.80 13.64
C LEU A 58 -13.46 -18.79 13.39
N HIS A 59 -13.69 -19.87 12.63
CA HIS A 59 -12.61 -20.75 12.18
C HIS A 59 -11.63 -19.99 11.24
N GLY A 60 -12.15 -19.15 10.34
CA GLY A 60 -11.33 -18.30 9.49
C GLY A 60 -10.54 -17.25 10.30
N LEU A 61 -11.09 -16.73 11.39
CA LEU A 61 -10.38 -15.88 12.33
C LEU A 61 -9.21 -16.64 12.99
N ALA A 62 -9.40 -17.88 13.38
CA ALA A 62 -8.32 -18.69 13.95
C ALA A 62 -7.20 -18.89 12.92
N VAL A 63 -7.52 -19.15 11.64
CA VAL A 63 -6.52 -19.23 10.55
C VAL A 63 -5.75 -17.92 10.39
N TYR A 64 -6.40 -16.78 10.58
CA TYR A 64 -5.74 -15.47 10.47
C TYR A 64 -4.81 -15.16 11.66
N LEU A 65 -5.24 -15.49 12.89
CA LEU A 65 -4.55 -15.07 14.12
C LEU A 65 -3.56 -16.09 14.66
N ILE A 66 -3.77 -17.38 14.39
CA ILE A 66 -2.90 -18.44 14.89
C ILE A 66 -1.84 -18.76 13.85
N PRO A 67 -0.56 -18.41 14.13
CA PRO A 67 0.50 -18.68 13.19
C PRO A 67 0.73 -20.21 13.08
N ASN A 68 0.77 -20.70 11.85
CA ASN A 68 1.23 -22.05 11.60
C ASN A 68 2.76 -22.07 11.57
N VAL A 69 3.36 -22.63 12.62
CA VAL A 69 4.82 -22.74 12.77
C VAL A 69 5.35 -24.13 12.38
N GLU A 70 4.47 -25.05 11.94
CA GLU A 70 4.88 -26.39 11.48
C GLU A 70 5.78 -26.26 10.25
N GLY A 71 6.96 -26.87 10.33
CA GLY A 71 7.95 -26.81 9.24
C GLY A 71 8.63 -25.45 9.04
N LEU A 72 8.51 -24.51 9.99
CA LEU A 72 9.14 -23.21 9.91
C LEU A 72 10.67 -23.33 10.02
N THR A 73 11.37 -23.19 8.89
CA THR A 73 12.83 -23.11 8.85
C THR A 73 13.31 -21.67 9.03
N VAL A 74 14.58 -21.50 9.42
CA VAL A 74 15.18 -20.14 9.51
C VAL A 74 15.10 -19.40 8.18
N LYS A 75 15.32 -20.09 7.06
CA LYS A 75 15.18 -19.52 5.72
C LYS A 75 13.76 -19.00 5.49
N ARG A 76 12.74 -19.84 5.77
CA ARG A 76 11.35 -19.46 5.60
C ARG A 76 10.93 -18.29 6.51
N PHE A 77 11.43 -18.25 7.75
CA PHE A 77 11.20 -17.14 8.66
C PHE A 77 11.76 -15.83 8.12
N LEU A 78 13.00 -15.85 7.57
CA LEU A 78 13.61 -14.66 6.96
C LEU A 78 12.83 -14.19 5.71
N GLU A 79 12.37 -15.11 4.87
CA GLU A 79 11.51 -14.78 3.72
C GLU A 79 10.23 -14.07 4.18
N ILE A 80 9.52 -14.63 5.17
CA ILE A 80 8.29 -14.01 5.72
C ILE A 80 8.59 -12.61 6.29
N LEU A 81 9.71 -12.45 7.00
CA LEU A 81 10.11 -11.16 7.55
C LEU A 81 10.35 -10.13 6.43
N LEU A 82 11.03 -10.52 5.36
CA LEU A 82 11.32 -9.67 4.22
C LEU A 82 10.05 -9.31 3.45
N ASP A 83 9.14 -10.27 3.26
CA ASP A 83 7.83 -10.01 2.64
C ASP A 83 7.00 -9.02 3.47
N ALA A 84 6.99 -9.18 4.81
CA ALA A 84 6.31 -8.25 5.70
C ALA A 84 6.92 -6.85 5.65
N MET A 85 8.25 -6.74 5.57
CA MET A 85 8.93 -5.45 5.43
C MET A 85 8.63 -4.80 4.08
N SER A 86 8.62 -5.56 3.00
CA SER A 86 8.25 -5.09 1.66
C SER A 86 6.81 -4.54 1.66
N GLN A 87 5.89 -5.24 2.32
CA GLN A 87 4.50 -4.80 2.45
C GLN A 87 4.39 -3.48 3.22
N LEU A 88 5.13 -3.31 4.33
CA LEU A 88 5.17 -2.05 5.09
C LEU A 88 5.68 -0.87 4.25
N PHE A 89 6.70 -1.09 3.41
CA PHE A 89 7.19 -0.09 2.48
C PHE A 89 6.09 0.44 1.57
N PHE A 90 5.31 -0.47 1.03
CA PHE A 90 4.23 -0.15 0.11
C PHE A 90 3.07 0.53 0.84
N SER A 91 2.66 0.00 1.99
CA SER A 91 1.55 0.51 2.80
C SER A 91 1.81 1.95 3.28
N LEU A 92 3.01 2.21 3.79
CA LEU A 92 3.42 3.53 4.27
C LEU A 92 3.91 4.48 3.16
N SER A 93 3.85 4.05 1.89
CA SER A 93 4.31 4.84 0.74
C SER A 93 5.75 5.36 0.89
N VAL A 94 6.63 4.55 1.50
CA VAL A 94 8.04 4.90 1.71
C VAL A 94 8.74 4.99 0.35
N SER A 95 9.57 6.00 0.17
CA SER A 95 10.35 6.27 -1.06
C SER A 95 9.56 6.60 -2.33
N MET A 96 8.24 6.73 -2.23
CA MET A 96 7.39 7.22 -3.33
C MET A 96 7.36 8.75 -3.41
N GLY A 97 8.07 9.47 -2.54
CA GLY A 97 8.04 10.93 -2.45
C GLY A 97 6.80 11.52 -1.76
N ILE A 98 5.77 10.70 -1.50
CA ILE A 98 4.49 11.16 -0.92
C ILE A 98 4.71 11.75 0.47
N MET A 99 5.42 11.04 1.34
CA MET A 99 5.69 11.51 2.71
C MET A 99 6.57 12.76 2.74
N ILE A 100 7.50 12.91 1.80
CA ILE A 100 8.32 14.11 1.65
C ILE A 100 7.44 15.30 1.24
N THR A 101 6.57 15.10 0.25
CA THR A 101 5.65 16.14 -0.22
C THR A 101 4.69 16.57 0.88
N TYR A 102 4.07 15.63 1.60
CA TYR A 102 3.20 15.98 2.72
C TYR A 102 3.96 16.60 3.90
N GLY A 103 5.18 16.12 4.16
CA GLY A 103 6.07 16.72 5.15
C GLY A 103 6.37 18.20 4.86
N SER A 104 6.48 18.59 3.58
CA SER A 104 6.69 19.99 3.20
C SER A 104 5.47 20.91 3.44
N TYR A 105 4.29 20.33 3.68
CA TYR A 105 3.07 21.09 4.01
C TYR A 105 2.80 21.17 5.51
N VAL A 106 3.55 20.44 6.31
CA VAL A 106 3.40 20.44 7.78
C VAL A 106 3.90 21.78 8.33
N LYS A 107 3.11 22.38 9.22
CA LYS A 107 3.48 23.62 9.88
C LYS A 107 4.53 23.38 10.96
N ASP A 108 5.32 24.39 11.25
CA ASP A 108 6.43 24.32 12.21
C ASP A 108 5.99 24.00 13.66
N ASP A 109 4.73 24.24 14.01
CA ASP A 109 4.16 24.00 15.34
C ASP A 109 3.60 22.59 15.56
N VAL A 110 3.69 21.73 14.53
CA VAL A 110 3.14 20.36 14.58
C VAL A 110 4.14 19.39 15.20
N ASN A 111 3.67 18.58 16.16
CA ASN A 111 4.45 17.51 16.76
C ASN A 111 4.62 16.33 15.80
N LEU A 112 5.78 16.24 15.15
CA LEU A 112 6.10 15.21 14.15
C LEU A 112 6.07 13.81 14.76
N SER A 113 6.63 13.61 15.96
CA SER A 113 6.66 12.32 16.62
C SER A 113 5.26 11.76 16.89
N LYS A 114 4.34 12.62 17.33
CA LYS A 114 2.93 12.26 17.56
C LYS A 114 2.24 11.92 16.23
N SER A 115 2.49 12.69 15.19
CA SER A 115 1.91 12.47 13.85
C SER A 115 2.35 11.12 13.28
N ILE A 116 3.65 10.80 13.36
CA ILE A 116 4.20 9.52 12.90
C ILE A 116 3.59 8.35 13.68
N ASN A 117 3.53 8.43 15.01
CA ASN A 117 2.92 7.38 15.82
C ASN A 117 1.43 7.17 15.47
N GLN A 118 0.69 8.23 15.14
CA GLN A 118 -0.69 8.11 14.67
C GLN A 118 -0.78 7.38 13.32
N ILE A 119 0.11 7.70 12.38
CA ILE A 119 0.17 7.01 11.09
C ILE A 119 0.44 5.51 11.29
N GLU A 120 1.45 5.15 12.11
CA GLU A 120 1.77 3.75 12.43
C GLU A 120 0.58 2.99 13.01
N ILE A 121 -0.13 3.58 13.99
CA ILE A 121 -1.28 2.96 14.64
C ILE A 121 -2.45 2.78 13.67
N PHE A 122 -2.76 3.80 12.88
CA PHE A 122 -3.86 3.72 11.92
C PHE A 122 -3.57 2.77 10.78
N ASP A 123 -2.37 2.79 10.22
CA ASP A 123 -1.96 1.86 9.15
C ASP A 123 -2.05 0.41 9.63
N THR A 124 -1.45 0.09 10.77
CA THR A 124 -1.50 -1.25 11.37
C THR A 124 -2.94 -1.67 11.69
N GLY A 125 -3.74 -0.76 12.27
CA GLY A 125 -5.13 -1.03 12.61
C GLY A 125 -6.00 -1.32 11.38
N VAL A 126 -5.86 -0.53 10.32
CA VAL A 126 -6.60 -0.74 9.07
C VAL A 126 -6.14 -2.01 8.37
N ALA A 127 -4.84 -2.30 8.34
CA ALA A 127 -4.30 -3.53 7.78
C ALA A 127 -4.85 -4.77 8.50
N PHE A 128 -4.86 -4.74 9.83
CA PHE A 128 -5.43 -5.81 10.65
C PHE A 128 -6.93 -6.01 10.39
N LEU A 129 -7.72 -4.93 10.37
CA LEU A 129 -9.15 -4.98 10.07
C LEU A 129 -9.43 -5.48 8.65
N SER A 130 -8.60 -5.13 7.68
CA SER A 130 -8.72 -5.61 6.30
C SER A 130 -8.47 -7.11 6.20
N GLY A 131 -7.47 -7.63 6.93
CA GLY A 131 -7.25 -9.07 7.05
C GLY A 131 -8.44 -9.78 7.70
N LEU A 132 -8.98 -9.21 8.78
CA LEU A 132 -10.16 -9.71 9.46
C LEU A 132 -11.42 -9.70 8.58
N MET A 133 -11.52 -8.77 7.66
CA MET A 133 -12.61 -8.67 6.69
C MET A 133 -12.50 -9.74 5.60
N ILE A 134 -11.30 -9.96 5.06
CA ILE A 134 -11.09 -10.77 3.87
C ILE A 134 -10.89 -12.25 4.22
N ILE A 135 -9.97 -12.56 5.11
CA ILE A 135 -9.52 -13.93 5.36
C ILE A 135 -10.63 -14.84 5.88
N PRO A 136 -11.43 -14.44 6.90
CA PRO A 136 -12.55 -15.30 7.33
C PRO A 136 -13.57 -15.53 6.24
N ALA A 137 -13.92 -14.50 5.43
CA ALA A 137 -14.89 -14.64 4.35
C ALA A 137 -14.39 -15.61 3.26
N VAL A 138 -13.13 -15.52 2.84
CA VAL A 138 -12.53 -16.40 1.85
C VAL A 138 -12.46 -17.83 2.40
N PHE A 139 -12.05 -18.00 3.66
CA PHE A 139 -11.97 -19.31 4.30
C PHE A 139 -13.31 -20.03 4.34
N VAL A 140 -14.37 -19.33 4.71
CA VAL A 140 -15.72 -19.90 4.83
C VAL A 140 -16.18 -20.51 3.50
N PHE A 141 -16.05 -19.79 2.39
CA PHE A 141 -16.60 -20.21 1.10
C PHE A 141 -15.63 -20.98 0.21
N LEU A 142 -14.34 -20.66 0.26
CA LEU A 142 -13.33 -21.24 -0.65
C LEU A 142 -12.28 -22.08 0.09
N GLY A 143 -12.25 -22.07 1.42
CA GLY A 143 -11.21 -22.75 2.20
C GLY A 143 -9.84 -22.09 2.06
N THR A 144 -8.80 -22.81 2.49
CA THR A 144 -7.39 -22.37 2.37
C THR A 144 -6.93 -22.25 0.92
N ASP A 145 -7.45 -23.08 0.02
CA ASP A 145 -7.09 -23.10 -1.41
C ASP A 145 -7.57 -21.84 -2.15
N GLY A 146 -8.59 -21.16 -1.62
CA GLY A 146 -9.07 -19.90 -2.14
C GLY A 146 -8.24 -18.66 -1.74
N MET A 147 -7.28 -18.84 -0.86
CA MET A 147 -6.43 -17.76 -0.35
C MET A 147 -5.32 -17.43 -1.35
N THR A 148 -5.71 -16.82 -2.47
CA THR A 148 -4.78 -16.26 -3.46
C THR A 148 -4.25 -14.90 -2.98
N SER A 149 -3.31 -14.33 -3.70
CA SER A 149 -2.73 -13.01 -3.40
C SER A 149 -2.96 -12.02 -4.54
N GLY A 150 -2.78 -10.74 -4.23
CA GLY A 150 -2.83 -9.65 -5.20
C GLY A 150 -4.18 -9.47 -5.90
N PRO A 151 -4.17 -9.06 -7.19
CA PRO A 151 -5.40 -8.82 -7.96
C PRO A 151 -6.33 -10.03 -8.05
N SER A 152 -5.79 -11.24 -8.07
CA SER A 152 -6.58 -12.49 -8.12
C SER A 152 -7.47 -12.65 -6.90
N LEU A 153 -6.99 -12.31 -5.71
CA LEU A 153 -7.81 -12.33 -4.49
C LEU A 153 -8.98 -11.34 -4.61
N THR A 154 -8.70 -10.11 -5.03
CA THR A 154 -9.67 -9.02 -5.08
C THR A 154 -10.71 -9.20 -6.18
N PHE A 155 -10.29 -9.61 -7.38
CA PHE A 155 -11.15 -9.60 -8.56
C PHE A 155 -11.64 -10.97 -9.01
N LEU A 156 -11.09 -12.07 -8.48
CA LEU A 156 -11.54 -13.42 -8.78
C LEU A 156 -12.12 -14.12 -7.54
N SER A 157 -11.39 -14.19 -6.42
CA SER A 157 -11.82 -14.92 -5.24
C SER A 157 -12.95 -14.20 -4.50
N LEU A 158 -12.82 -12.93 -4.19
CA LEU A 158 -13.87 -12.19 -3.46
C LEU A 158 -15.20 -12.08 -4.20
N PRO A 159 -15.28 -11.84 -5.51
CA PRO A 159 -16.55 -11.92 -6.23
C PRO A 159 -17.24 -13.29 -6.15
N LYS A 160 -16.47 -14.40 -6.16
CA LYS A 160 -17.02 -15.74 -5.94
C LYS A 160 -17.60 -15.89 -4.53
N VAL A 161 -16.87 -15.38 -3.52
CA VAL A 161 -17.34 -15.35 -2.13
C VAL A 161 -18.65 -14.56 -2.03
N PHE A 162 -18.74 -13.38 -2.61
CA PHE A 162 -19.96 -12.57 -2.61
C PHE A 162 -21.13 -13.26 -3.35
N ALA A 163 -20.85 -13.94 -4.45
CA ALA A 163 -21.87 -14.73 -5.17
C ALA A 163 -22.40 -15.88 -4.29
N SER A 164 -21.56 -16.53 -3.51
CA SER A 164 -21.94 -17.62 -2.61
C SER A 164 -22.74 -17.16 -1.39
N MET A 165 -22.67 -15.88 -1.03
CA MET A 165 -23.46 -15.27 0.05
C MET A 165 -24.95 -15.00 -0.32
N GLY A 166 -25.36 -15.24 -1.58
CA GLY A 166 -26.71 -14.99 -2.05
C GLY A 166 -27.11 -13.49 -2.04
N ALA A 167 -28.29 -13.16 -1.50
CA ALA A 167 -28.79 -11.80 -1.50
C ALA A 167 -27.91 -10.83 -0.68
N ALA A 168 -27.38 -11.25 0.48
CA ALA A 168 -26.49 -10.46 1.32
C ALA A 168 -25.18 -10.12 0.58
N GLY A 169 -24.66 -11.02 -0.23
CA GLY A 169 -23.43 -10.82 -0.98
C GLY A 169 -23.47 -9.66 -1.97
N ARG A 170 -24.64 -9.32 -2.50
CA ARG A 170 -24.80 -8.12 -3.37
C ARG A 170 -24.50 -6.84 -2.61
N PHE A 171 -25.06 -6.68 -1.40
CA PHE A 171 -24.84 -5.49 -0.57
C PHE A 171 -23.41 -5.42 -0.06
N VAL A 172 -22.86 -6.55 0.41
CA VAL A 172 -21.47 -6.63 0.88
C VAL A 172 -20.50 -6.36 -0.26
N GLY A 173 -20.73 -6.93 -1.44
CA GLY A 173 -19.91 -6.68 -2.62
C GLY A 173 -19.90 -5.22 -3.05
N ILE A 174 -21.07 -4.57 -3.09
CA ILE A 174 -21.18 -3.13 -3.39
C ILE A 174 -20.39 -2.33 -2.34
N ALA A 175 -20.61 -2.59 -1.05
CA ALA A 175 -19.91 -1.90 0.03
C ALA A 175 -18.39 -2.09 -0.06
N PHE A 176 -17.93 -3.32 -0.34
CA PHE A 176 -16.53 -3.65 -0.52
C PHE A 176 -15.89 -2.90 -1.69
N PHE A 177 -16.50 -2.93 -2.89
CA PHE A 177 -15.93 -2.26 -4.05
C PHE A 177 -16.02 -0.72 -3.96
N LEU A 178 -17.02 -0.17 -3.28
CA LEU A 178 -17.07 1.26 -2.95
C LEU A 178 -15.93 1.64 -2.02
N MET A 179 -15.72 0.87 -0.96
CA MET A 179 -14.61 1.05 -0.01
C MET A 179 -13.26 0.98 -0.74
N LEU A 180 -13.05 -0.04 -1.58
CA LEU A 180 -11.85 -0.19 -2.39
C LEU A 180 -11.65 1.01 -3.33
N GLY A 181 -12.73 1.50 -3.96
CA GLY A 181 -12.70 2.69 -4.81
C GLY A 181 -12.29 3.95 -4.04
N PHE A 182 -12.77 4.15 -2.82
CA PHE A 182 -12.37 5.28 -1.97
C PHE A 182 -10.90 5.16 -1.52
N ALA A 183 -10.45 3.98 -1.14
CA ALA A 183 -9.06 3.73 -0.79
C ALA A 183 -8.12 3.99 -1.98
N ALA A 184 -8.47 3.49 -3.16
CA ALA A 184 -7.72 3.73 -4.38
C ALA A 184 -7.69 5.22 -4.76
N LEU A 185 -8.82 5.94 -4.61
CA LEU A 185 -8.90 7.37 -4.94
C LEU A 185 -7.97 8.20 -4.06
N THR A 186 -7.97 7.96 -2.74
CA THR A 186 -7.08 8.69 -1.82
C THR A 186 -5.60 8.45 -2.12
N SER A 187 -5.23 7.22 -2.47
CA SER A 187 -3.86 6.87 -2.88
C SER A 187 -3.47 7.54 -4.20
N CYS A 188 -4.33 7.48 -5.22
CA CYS A 188 -4.07 8.13 -6.51
C CYS A 188 -3.96 9.65 -6.38
N VAL A 189 -4.77 10.27 -5.51
CA VAL A 189 -4.66 11.70 -5.20
C VAL A 189 -3.31 12.02 -4.59
N SER A 190 -2.81 11.22 -3.66
CA SER A 190 -1.50 11.41 -3.01
C SER A 190 -0.33 11.29 -4.00
N VAL A 191 -0.35 10.28 -4.86
CA VAL A 191 0.66 10.11 -5.92
C VAL A 191 0.63 11.28 -6.90
N MET A 192 -0.56 11.67 -7.37
CA MET A 192 -0.71 12.77 -8.30
C MET A 192 -0.30 14.11 -7.68
N GLU A 193 -0.62 14.35 -6.41
CA GLU A 193 -0.17 15.55 -5.67
C GLU A 193 1.35 15.62 -5.62
N THR A 194 2.01 14.50 -5.30
CA THR A 194 3.46 14.43 -5.26
C THR A 194 4.09 14.81 -6.60
N LEU A 195 3.56 14.24 -7.71
CA LEU A 195 4.04 14.58 -9.05
C LEU A 195 3.81 16.05 -9.39
N VAL A 196 2.62 16.59 -9.08
CA VAL A 196 2.27 18.00 -9.35
C VAL A 196 3.15 18.93 -8.54
N ALA A 197 3.34 18.68 -7.23
CA ALA A 197 4.15 19.51 -6.35
C ALA A 197 5.62 19.57 -6.82
N ASN A 198 6.22 18.40 -7.07
CA ASN A 198 7.61 18.34 -7.55
C ASN A 198 7.78 18.98 -8.94
N CYS A 199 6.82 18.76 -9.86
CA CYS A 199 6.88 19.40 -11.18
C CYS A 199 6.65 20.92 -11.14
N MET A 200 5.82 21.42 -10.19
CA MET A 200 5.67 22.85 -9.98
C MET A 200 6.99 23.51 -9.60
N GLU A 201 7.73 22.91 -8.68
CA GLU A 201 9.03 23.39 -8.24
C GLU A 201 10.08 23.30 -9.35
N LEU A 202 10.18 22.11 -10.00
CA LEU A 202 11.18 21.87 -11.05
C LEU A 202 11.00 22.76 -12.27
N PHE A 203 9.76 22.95 -12.73
CA PHE A 203 9.47 23.72 -13.96
C PHE A 203 9.01 25.15 -13.69
N HIS A 204 8.91 25.58 -12.42
CA HIS A 204 8.43 26.90 -12.03
C HIS A 204 7.10 27.30 -12.66
N LYS A 205 6.14 26.33 -12.72
CA LYS A 205 4.83 26.53 -13.33
C LYS A 205 3.71 26.51 -12.29
N SER A 206 2.58 27.13 -12.62
CA SER A 206 1.42 27.16 -11.74
C SER A 206 0.81 25.76 -11.55
N ARG A 207 0.23 25.53 -10.36
CA ARG A 207 -0.47 24.28 -10.00
C ARG A 207 -1.49 23.85 -11.06
N LYS A 208 -2.34 24.77 -11.51
CA LYS A 208 -3.37 24.48 -12.53
C LYS A 208 -2.76 23.91 -13.81
N LYS A 209 -1.66 24.49 -14.27
CA LYS A 209 -0.97 24.04 -15.49
C LYS A 209 -0.34 22.66 -15.29
N MET A 210 0.30 22.42 -14.14
CA MET A 210 0.90 21.13 -13.84
C MET A 210 -0.15 20.03 -13.65
N CYS A 211 -1.29 20.30 -13.00
CA CYS A 211 -2.38 19.34 -12.88
C CYS A 211 -2.90 18.90 -14.25
N VAL A 212 -3.05 19.82 -15.21
CA VAL A 212 -3.48 19.45 -16.57
C VAL A 212 -2.42 18.60 -17.27
N ILE A 213 -1.16 18.99 -17.20
CA ILE A 213 -0.06 18.25 -17.85
C ILE A 213 0.06 16.83 -17.25
N ILE A 214 0.16 16.73 -15.93
CA ILE A 214 0.31 15.44 -15.24
C ILE A 214 -0.95 14.59 -15.40
N GLY A 215 -2.15 15.18 -15.32
CA GLY A 215 -3.40 14.49 -15.56
C GLY A 215 -3.50 13.93 -16.97
N THR A 216 -3.10 14.69 -17.99
CA THR A 216 -3.05 14.22 -19.39
C THR A 216 -2.02 13.12 -19.55
N TYR A 217 -0.82 13.28 -18.99
CA TYR A 217 0.22 12.24 -19.00
C TYR A 217 -0.29 10.94 -18.35
N SER A 218 -0.87 11.03 -17.16
CA SER A 218 -1.44 9.87 -16.45
C SER A 218 -2.55 9.20 -17.26
N LEU A 219 -3.39 9.98 -17.93
CA LEU A 219 -4.45 9.47 -18.78
C LEU A 219 -3.89 8.69 -19.97
N VAL A 220 -2.93 9.27 -20.70
CA VAL A 220 -2.29 8.62 -21.86
C VAL A 220 -1.59 7.33 -21.42
N THR A 221 -0.82 7.38 -20.35
CA THR A 221 -0.13 6.20 -19.81
C THR A 221 -1.11 5.11 -19.39
N ALA A 222 -2.21 5.47 -18.71
CA ALA A 222 -3.24 4.51 -18.30
C ALA A 222 -3.93 3.87 -19.50
N VAL A 223 -4.18 4.61 -20.59
CA VAL A 223 -4.74 4.06 -21.84
C VAL A 223 -3.76 3.05 -22.45
N ILE A 224 -2.47 3.39 -22.55
CA ILE A 224 -1.45 2.49 -23.09
C ILE A 224 -1.36 1.19 -22.28
N ILE A 225 -1.35 1.30 -20.95
CA ILE A 225 -1.32 0.14 -20.06
C ILE A 225 -2.57 -0.73 -20.20
N CYS A 226 -3.75 -0.11 -20.29
CA CYS A 226 -5.00 -0.85 -20.52
C CYS A 226 -5.01 -1.57 -21.88
N LEU A 227 -4.47 -0.96 -22.90
CA LEU A 227 -4.32 -1.61 -24.23
C LEU A 227 -3.30 -2.75 -24.20
N GLY A 228 -2.36 -2.74 -23.27
CA GLY A 228 -1.42 -3.84 -23.06
C GLY A 228 -2.08 -5.18 -22.73
N TYR A 229 -3.29 -5.16 -22.16
CA TYR A 229 -4.05 -6.39 -21.88
C TYR A 229 -4.83 -6.96 -23.07
N ASN A 230 -4.94 -6.22 -24.20
CA ASN A 230 -5.73 -6.61 -25.36
C ASN A 230 -4.95 -6.41 -26.67
N VAL A 231 -4.82 -5.15 -27.10
CA VAL A 231 -4.26 -4.81 -28.44
C VAL A 231 -2.76 -5.00 -28.48
N PHE A 232 -2.07 -4.63 -27.41
CA PHE A 232 -0.60 -4.73 -27.28
C PHE A 232 -0.22 -5.85 -26.30
N TYR A 233 -0.96 -6.96 -26.33
CA TYR A 233 -0.66 -8.11 -25.49
C TYR A 233 0.69 -8.71 -25.85
N PHE A 234 1.57 -8.86 -24.88
CA PHE A 234 2.83 -9.59 -24.99
C PHE A 234 3.23 -10.15 -23.64
N ASP A 235 3.85 -11.30 -23.65
CA ASP A 235 4.41 -11.90 -22.43
C ASP A 235 5.89 -11.54 -22.35
N LEU A 236 6.25 -10.81 -21.30
CA LEU A 236 7.62 -10.44 -20.99
C LEU A 236 8.08 -11.20 -19.75
N LYS A 237 9.19 -11.93 -19.86
CA LYS A 237 9.84 -12.53 -18.70
C LYS A 237 10.68 -11.46 -18.00
N LEU A 238 10.30 -11.14 -16.77
CA LEU A 238 10.99 -10.16 -15.93
C LEU A 238 12.19 -10.80 -15.20
N PRO A 239 13.19 -9.99 -14.80
CA PRO A 239 14.39 -10.50 -14.13
C PRO A 239 14.11 -11.25 -12.83
N ASN A 240 13.03 -10.91 -12.12
CA ASN A 240 12.58 -11.62 -10.91
C ASN A 240 11.85 -12.95 -11.20
N GLY A 241 11.90 -13.43 -12.45
CA GLY A 241 11.30 -14.70 -12.87
C GLY A 241 9.80 -14.66 -13.15
N SER A 242 9.09 -13.57 -12.85
CA SER A 242 7.68 -13.42 -13.20
C SER A 242 7.50 -13.19 -14.70
N VAL A 243 6.35 -13.63 -15.21
CA VAL A 243 5.93 -13.34 -16.59
C VAL A 243 4.76 -12.38 -16.51
N GLY A 244 4.87 -11.26 -17.17
CA GLY A 244 3.86 -10.22 -17.09
C GLY A 244 3.80 -9.36 -18.34
N GLN A 245 2.94 -8.37 -18.29
CA GLN A 245 2.64 -7.46 -19.39
C GLN A 245 3.18 -6.06 -19.08
N LEU A 246 2.72 -5.06 -19.82
CA LEU A 246 3.18 -3.68 -19.68
C LEU A 246 2.96 -3.11 -18.27
N LEU A 247 1.85 -3.47 -17.59
CA LEU A 247 1.61 -3.09 -16.19
C LEU A 247 2.66 -3.71 -15.27
N ASP A 248 2.91 -5.01 -15.43
CA ASP A 248 3.86 -5.74 -14.59
C ASP A 248 5.29 -5.24 -14.79
N LEU A 249 5.64 -4.85 -16.03
CA LEU A 249 6.91 -4.19 -16.33
C LEU A 249 7.03 -2.82 -15.62
N ALA A 250 5.98 -2.00 -15.68
CA ALA A 250 5.95 -0.70 -15.00
C ALA A 250 6.03 -0.87 -13.48
N ASP A 251 5.32 -1.84 -12.94
CA ASP A 251 5.37 -2.22 -11.52
C ASP A 251 6.76 -2.71 -11.10
N TYR A 252 7.37 -3.58 -11.89
CA TYR A 252 8.73 -4.05 -11.65
C TYR A 252 9.75 -2.90 -11.61
N ILE A 253 9.69 -1.99 -12.58
CA ILE A 253 10.61 -0.83 -12.62
C ILE A 253 10.37 0.08 -11.41
N SER A 254 9.13 0.41 -11.09
CA SER A 254 8.82 1.35 -10.00
C SER A 254 8.98 0.73 -8.62
N ASN A 255 8.39 -0.43 -8.38
CA ASN A 255 8.26 -1.00 -7.04
C ASN A 255 9.35 -2.01 -6.70
N SER A 256 9.78 -2.85 -7.68
CA SER A 256 10.81 -3.85 -7.41
C SER A 256 12.23 -3.29 -7.55
N PHE A 257 12.45 -2.29 -8.42
CA PHE A 257 13.77 -1.72 -8.67
C PHE A 257 13.94 -0.33 -8.01
N LEU A 258 13.18 0.68 -8.45
CA LEU A 258 13.42 2.07 -8.04
C LEU A 258 13.14 2.31 -6.56
N MET A 259 12.07 1.76 -6.02
CA MET A 259 11.65 2.03 -4.64
C MET A 259 12.68 1.53 -3.62
N PRO A 260 13.13 0.24 -3.63
CA PRO A 260 14.18 -0.22 -2.72
C PRO A 260 15.52 0.48 -2.96
N PHE A 261 15.86 0.81 -4.21
CA PHE A 261 17.09 1.53 -4.55
C PHE A 261 17.11 2.94 -3.97
N ILE A 262 16.03 3.71 -4.14
CA ILE A 262 15.90 5.06 -3.57
C ILE A 262 15.88 4.99 -2.04
N SER A 263 15.23 3.99 -1.44
CA SER A 263 15.24 3.76 0.01
C SER A 263 16.66 3.52 0.53
N LEU A 264 17.42 2.68 -0.16
CA LEU A 264 18.82 2.42 0.19
C LEU A 264 19.65 3.71 0.14
N LEU A 265 19.57 4.46 -0.96
CA LEU A 265 20.29 5.73 -1.10
C LEU A 265 19.88 6.75 -0.04
N THR A 266 18.59 6.87 0.26
CA THR A 266 18.07 7.78 1.29
C THR A 266 18.56 7.36 2.68
N SER A 267 18.58 6.06 2.99
CA SER A 267 19.07 5.56 4.27
C SER A 267 20.58 5.81 4.45
N ILE A 268 21.36 5.67 3.39
CA ILE A 268 22.80 6.01 3.41
C ILE A 268 22.97 7.52 3.57
N LEU A 269 22.22 8.33 2.84
CA LEU A 269 22.28 9.79 2.94
C LEU A 269 22.00 10.26 4.37
N ILE A 270 20.91 9.80 4.99
CA ILE A 270 20.50 10.21 6.33
C ILE A 270 21.40 9.57 7.39
N GLY A 271 21.75 8.29 7.23
CA GLY A 271 22.52 7.56 8.24
C GLY A 271 23.99 7.95 8.31
N TRP A 272 24.63 8.26 7.16
CA TRP A 272 26.08 8.42 7.05
C TRP A 272 26.52 9.79 6.55
N VAL A 273 25.82 10.42 5.62
CA VAL A 273 26.24 11.70 5.02
C VAL A 273 25.78 12.87 5.85
N ILE A 274 24.48 13.01 6.06
CA ILE A 274 23.88 14.13 6.84
C ILE A 274 23.98 13.82 8.33
N GLY A 275 23.76 12.57 8.72
CA GLY A 275 23.70 12.07 10.09
C GLY A 275 22.29 12.10 10.68
N PRO A 276 21.92 11.06 11.49
CA PRO A 276 20.58 10.95 12.08
C PRO A 276 20.21 12.12 13.00
N LYS A 277 21.20 12.84 13.49
CA LYS A 277 21.00 14.00 14.38
C LYS A 277 20.20 15.10 13.71
N TRP A 278 20.36 15.30 12.40
CA TRP A 278 19.59 16.29 11.65
C TRP A 278 18.08 16.06 11.74
N ILE A 279 17.65 14.77 11.65
CA ILE A 279 16.24 14.41 11.82
C ILE A 279 15.80 14.56 13.29
N THR A 280 16.66 14.17 14.25
CA THR A 280 16.31 14.27 15.67
C THR A 280 16.18 15.74 16.11
N ASP A 281 17.01 16.63 15.61
CA ASP A 281 16.95 18.07 15.87
C ASP A 281 15.63 18.66 15.32
N GLU A 282 15.18 18.23 14.14
CA GLU A 282 13.89 18.67 13.57
C GLU A 282 12.70 18.13 14.37
N VAL A 283 12.74 16.85 14.77
CA VAL A 283 11.68 16.23 15.58
C VAL A 283 11.55 16.87 16.97
N THR A 284 12.63 17.39 17.53
CA THR A 284 12.67 18.00 18.87
C THR A 284 12.65 19.51 18.84
N LYS A 285 12.51 20.12 17.67
CA LYS A 285 12.59 21.58 17.44
C LYS A 285 11.69 22.41 18.36
N ASN A 286 10.49 21.90 18.68
CA ASN A 286 9.50 22.60 19.50
C ASN A 286 9.55 22.19 20.99
N GLY A 287 10.63 21.55 21.46
CA GLY A 287 10.79 21.08 22.84
C GLY A 287 10.18 19.73 23.14
N GLU A 288 9.83 18.97 22.11
CA GLU A 288 9.27 17.63 22.25
C GLU A 288 10.35 16.59 22.55
N SER A 289 9.99 15.53 23.28
CA SER A 289 10.92 14.45 23.59
C SER A 289 10.85 13.36 22.53
N PHE A 290 11.98 13.03 21.92
CA PHE A 290 12.12 11.88 21.03
C PHE A 290 12.70 10.67 21.78
N LYS A 291 11.83 9.90 22.47
CA LYS A 291 12.25 8.77 23.33
C LYS A 291 13.02 7.67 22.60
N ARG A 292 12.83 7.55 21.26
CA ARG A 292 13.46 6.51 20.44
C ARG A 292 14.70 7.01 19.69
N GLU A 293 15.27 8.16 20.03
CA GLU A 293 16.41 8.80 19.35
C GLU A 293 17.62 7.86 19.16
N LYS A 294 18.08 7.21 20.24
CA LYS A 294 19.21 6.28 20.17
C LYS A 294 18.94 5.08 19.28
N LEU A 295 17.75 4.51 19.39
CA LEU A 295 17.30 3.38 18.56
C LEU A 295 17.24 3.79 17.10
N TYR A 296 16.62 4.95 16.81
CA TYR A 296 16.56 5.53 15.48
C TYR A 296 17.93 5.70 14.85
N GLY A 297 18.90 6.27 15.59
CA GLY A 297 20.25 6.46 15.10
C GLY A 297 20.97 5.15 14.76
N ILE A 298 20.81 4.10 15.56
CA ILE A 298 21.38 2.77 15.29
C ILE A 298 20.71 2.13 14.06
N LEU A 299 19.36 2.15 14.02
CA LEU A 299 18.60 1.57 12.93
C LEU A 299 18.95 2.23 11.60
N MET A 300 18.95 3.58 11.52
CA MET A 300 19.25 4.32 10.29
C MET A 300 20.67 4.14 9.78
N ARG A 301 21.65 3.94 10.69
CA ARG A 301 23.04 3.75 10.26
C ARG A 301 23.36 2.35 9.80
N TYR A 302 22.81 1.34 10.47
CA TYR A 302 23.30 -0.03 10.28
C TYR A 302 22.22 -0.98 9.78
N VAL A 303 21.04 -0.97 10.38
CA VAL A 303 20.01 -1.95 10.10
C VAL A 303 19.28 -1.64 8.80
N VAL A 304 18.78 -0.41 8.66
CA VAL A 304 17.98 -0.02 7.49
C VAL A 304 18.76 -0.15 6.18
N PRO A 305 20.01 0.32 6.03
CA PRO A 305 20.75 0.13 4.78
C PRO A 305 20.97 -1.33 4.41
N VAL A 306 21.27 -2.20 5.39
CA VAL A 306 21.44 -3.64 5.14
C VAL A 306 20.15 -4.28 4.68
N VAL A 307 19.05 -3.99 5.38
CA VAL A 307 17.73 -4.52 5.02
C VAL A 307 17.30 -4.03 3.64
N MET A 308 17.52 -2.75 3.33
CA MET A 308 17.20 -2.19 2.00
C MET A 308 18.02 -2.83 0.89
N LEU A 309 19.30 -3.11 1.16
CA LEU A 309 20.16 -3.81 0.21
C LEU A 309 19.65 -5.23 -0.07
N VAL A 310 19.29 -5.97 0.98
CA VAL A 310 18.72 -7.32 0.84
C VAL A 310 17.39 -7.29 0.09
N LEU A 311 16.49 -6.37 0.45
CA LEU A 311 15.22 -6.19 -0.25
C LEU A 311 15.42 -5.83 -1.72
N PHE A 312 16.39 -4.98 -2.04
CA PHE A 312 16.71 -4.63 -3.42
C PHE A 312 17.14 -5.86 -4.23
N PHE A 313 18.04 -6.69 -3.70
CA PHE A 313 18.48 -7.91 -4.38
C PHE A 313 17.35 -8.92 -4.56
N MET A 314 16.52 -9.10 -3.54
CA MET A 314 15.39 -10.04 -3.62
C MET A 314 14.29 -9.56 -4.58
N SER A 315 13.87 -8.30 -4.48
CA SER A 315 12.78 -7.77 -5.32
C SER A 315 13.14 -7.67 -6.79
N THR A 316 14.44 -7.46 -7.09
CA THR A 316 14.91 -7.40 -8.48
C THR A 316 15.19 -8.79 -9.08
N GLY A 317 15.21 -9.86 -8.29
CA GLY A 317 15.62 -11.20 -8.73
C GLY A 317 17.13 -11.38 -8.89
N LEU A 318 17.93 -10.38 -8.52
CA LEU A 318 19.40 -10.48 -8.54
C LEU A 318 19.92 -11.48 -7.50
N TRP A 319 19.13 -11.74 -6.48
CA TRP A 319 19.47 -12.73 -5.45
C TRP A 319 19.67 -14.12 -6.04
N ASP A 320 18.75 -14.58 -6.89
CA ASP A 320 18.80 -15.90 -7.53
C ASP A 320 19.88 -16.02 -8.62
N ILE A 321 20.46 -14.88 -9.03
CA ILE A 321 21.57 -14.85 -10.00
C ILE A 321 22.93 -14.92 -9.27
N ILE A 322 23.02 -14.41 -8.04
CA ILE A 322 24.28 -14.27 -7.30
C ILE A 322 24.48 -15.43 -6.33
N PHE A 323 23.41 -15.95 -5.75
CA PHE A 323 23.39 -17.02 -4.75
C PHE A 323 22.64 -18.25 -5.23
#